data_d632b2e69bdb9e130b8be3da0807c4bb
#
_entry.id   d632b2e69bdb9e130b8be3da0807c4bb
#
_cell.length_a   1.000
_cell.length_b   1.000
_cell.length_c   1.000
_cell.angle_alpha   90.00
_cell.angle_beta   90.00
_cell.angle_gamma   90.00
#
_symmetry.space_group_name_H-M   'P 1'
#
loop_
_entity.id
_entity.type
_entity.pdbx_description
1 polymer ?
#
loop_
_entity_poly.entity_id
_entity_poly.type
_entity_poly.pdbx_seq_one_letter_code
_entity_poly.pdbx_strand_id
1 'polypeptide(L)'
;MNNFYLKDVASTVARALAEDLGDGDVTAALINSAQQAQATIITRQSATIAGAPWVNEVFRQVDPSIDIVWRVTEGQSVLQDTTLFELTGPAASILTAERSALNFLQTLSATATAAHRYASLVEGAKTQILDTRKTLPGMRLAQKYAVRIGGGSNHRIGLFDAFLIKENHIVAAGGIAQAIARARAANPSLKLEIEVESLDELSEAIAAQPDWIMLDNFDDASLQKAVASTPSSIKLEVSGGIETDDDIKRIASLGVDYISVGAMTK
;
A
#
# COMPACT_ATOMS: atom_id res chain seq x y z
N MET A 1 -8.09 -1.61 -13.61
CA MET A 1 -7.74 -1.32 -12.22
C MET A 1 -8.80 -0.39 -11.62
N ASN A 2 -9.19 -0.59 -10.37
CA ASN A 2 -10.33 0.11 -9.77
C ASN A 2 -10.01 1.61 -9.61
N ASN A 3 -10.84 2.50 -10.15
CA ASN A 3 -10.68 3.96 -10.15
C ASN A 3 -10.62 4.58 -8.72
N PHE A 4 -10.87 3.75 -7.71
CA PHE A 4 -10.91 4.14 -6.30
C PHE A 4 -9.58 4.73 -5.78
N TYR A 5 -8.45 4.12 -6.13
CA TYR A 5 -7.13 4.56 -5.65
C TYR A 5 -6.64 5.85 -6.33
N LEU A 6 -7.19 6.18 -7.49
CA LEU A 6 -6.78 7.32 -8.28
C LEU A 6 -7.64 8.58 -8.02
N LYS A 7 -8.65 8.48 -7.17
CA LYS A 7 -9.62 9.57 -6.95
C LYS A 7 -9.04 10.85 -6.35
N ASP A 8 -7.89 10.75 -5.67
CA ASP A 8 -7.23 11.89 -5.02
C ASP A 8 -5.90 12.30 -5.69
N VAL A 9 -5.54 11.70 -6.82
CA VAL A 9 -4.29 12.01 -7.53
C VAL A 9 -4.15 13.50 -7.79
N ALA A 10 -5.16 14.13 -8.37
CA ALA A 10 -5.11 15.56 -8.71
C ALA A 10 -4.92 16.46 -7.47
N SER A 11 -5.63 16.17 -6.38
CA SER A 11 -5.53 16.95 -5.14
C SER A 11 -4.21 16.69 -4.40
N THR A 12 -3.69 15.47 -4.46
CA THR A 12 -2.41 15.11 -3.86
C THR A 12 -1.25 15.78 -4.60
N VAL A 13 -1.29 15.78 -5.92
CA VAL A 13 -0.31 16.47 -6.78
C VAL A 13 -0.38 17.98 -6.57
N ALA A 14 -1.58 18.57 -6.52
CA ALA A 14 -1.73 20.01 -6.28
C ALA A 14 -1.09 20.46 -4.95
N ARG A 15 -1.24 19.64 -3.88
CA ARG A 15 -0.58 19.95 -2.59
C ARG A 15 0.94 19.86 -2.68
N ALA A 16 1.48 18.85 -3.35
CA ALA A 16 2.93 18.70 -3.52
C ALA A 16 3.53 19.83 -4.36
N LEU A 17 2.84 20.23 -5.43
CA LEU A 17 3.25 21.39 -6.24
C LEU A 17 3.18 22.71 -5.46
N ALA A 18 2.13 22.90 -4.65
CA ALA A 18 2.02 24.11 -3.81
C ALA A 18 3.13 24.18 -2.75
N GLU A 19 3.57 23.04 -2.21
CA GLU A 19 4.71 22.94 -1.27
C GLU A 19 6.03 23.37 -1.92
N ASP A 20 6.28 22.92 -3.18
CA ASP A 20 7.55 23.12 -3.87
C ASP A 20 7.65 24.47 -4.58
N LEU A 21 6.54 24.94 -5.15
CA LEU A 21 6.53 26.16 -5.97
C LEU A 21 6.31 27.44 -5.16
N GLY A 22 5.51 27.40 -4.07
CA GLY A 22 5.10 28.61 -3.38
C GLY A 22 4.52 29.64 -4.33
N ASP A 23 5.14 30.83 -4.38
CA ASP A 23 4.74 31.93 -5.27
C ASP A 23 5.35 31.84 -6.69
N GLY A 24 6.16 30.81 -6.99
CA GLY A 24 6.73 30.56 -8.31
C GLY A 24 8.19 30.08 -8.29
N ASP A 25 8.61 29.47 -9.41
CA ASP A 25 9.97 28.98 -9.62
C ASP A 25 10.89 30.11 -10.07
N VAL A 26 11.67 30.65 -9.13
CA VAL A 26 12.60 31.77 -9.39
C VAL A 26 13.75 31.40 -10.30
N THR A 27 14.12 30.11 -10.35
CA THR A 27 15.22 29.60 -11.20
C THR A 27 14.76 29.39 -12.63
N ALA A 28 13.56 28.88 -12.83
CA ALA A 28 12.96 28.73 -14.16
C ALA A 28 12.80 30.07 -14.89
N ALA A 29 12.66 31.18 -14.16
CA ALA A 29 12.63 32.54 -14.73
C ALA A 29 13.92 32.93 -15.48
N LEU A 30 15.03 32.22 -15.28
CA LEU A 30 16.28 32.43 -16.01
C LEU A 30 16.27 31.78 -17.41
N ILE A 31 15.30 30.92 -17.71
CA ILE A 31 15.21 30.15 -18.93
C ILE A 31 14.34 30.94 -19.94
N ASN A 32 14.82 31.02 -21.21
CA ASN A 32 13.99 31.62 -22.25
C ASN A 32 12.67 30.84 -22.41
N SER A 33 11.54 31.55 -22.35
CA SER A 33 10.20 30.94 -22.42
C SER A 33 9.92 30.16 -23.71
N ALA A 34 10.65 30.49 -24.81
CA ALA A 34 10.53 29.77 -26.09
C ALA A 34 11.44 28.54 -26.18
N GLN A 35 12.31 28.31 -25.19
CA GLN A 35 13.27 27.19 -25.23
C GLN A 35 12.55 25.86 -25.02
N GLN A 36 12.74 24.95 -25.98
CA GLN A 36 12.29 23.56 -25.87
C GLN A 36 13.43 22.68 -25.38
N ALA A 37 13.07 21.60 -24.69
CA ALA A 37 14.01 20.60 -24.20
C ALA A 37 13.45 19.19 -24.38
N GLN A 38 14.38 18.24 -24.39
CA GLN A 38 14.09 16.81 -24.22
C GLN A 38 14.80 16.33 -22.98
N ALA A 39 14.13 15.47 -22.20
CA ALA A 39 14.70 14.85 -21.02
C ALA A 39 14.40 13.35 -21.02
N THR A 40 15.33 12.56 -20.48
CA THR A 40 15.18 11.11 -20.31
C THR A 40 15.31 10.77 -18.84
N ILE A 41 14.32 10.09 -18.32
CA ILE A 41 14.31 9.62 -16.92
C ILE A 41 14.72 8.15 -16.91
N ILE A 42 15.74 7.84 -16.11
CA ILE A 42 16.25 6.47 -15.91
C ILE A 42 16.19 6.09 -14.44
N THR A 43 16.07 4.80 -14.14
CA THR A 43 16.25 4.30 -12.79
C THR A 43 17.71 4.02 -12.49
N ARG A 44 18.17 4.30 -11.26
CA ARG A 44 19.52 3.98 -10.77
C ARG A 44 19.61 2.66 -10.04
N GLN A 45 18.49 2.00 -9.82
CA GLN A 45 18.38 0.72 -9.12
C GLN A 45 17.34 -0.14 -9.80
N SER A 46 17.44 -1.47 -9.65
CA SER A 46 16.35 -2.37 -10.02
C SER A 46 15.12 -2.10 -9.15
N ALA A 47 13.95 -2.02 -9.77
CA ALA A 47 12.70 -1.66 -9.08
C ALA A 47 11.47 -2.20 -9.79
N THR A 48 10.37 -2.29 -9.06
CA THR A 48 9.02 -2.45 -9.62
C THR A 48 8.41 -1.07 -9.73
N ILE A 49 8.06 -0.65 -10.95
CA ILE A 49 7.65 0.73 -11.24
C ILE A 49 6.20 0.95 -10.86
N ALA A 50 5.96 2.02 -10.09
CA ALA A 50 4.62 2.48 -9.74
C ALA A 50 4.59 4.01 -9.61
N GLY A 51 3.48 4.63 -10.01
CA GLY A 51 3.27 6.07 -9.84
C GLY A 51 3.11 6.86 -11.13
N ALA A 52 3.04 6.21 -12.30
CA ALA A 52 2.81 6.91 -13.56
C ALA A 52 1.59 7.85 -13.55
N PRO A 53 0.46 7.52 -12.89
CA PRO A 53 -0.67 8.46 -12.79
C PRO A 53 -0.32 9.77 -12.09
N TRP A 54 0.52 9.73 -11.04
CA TRP A 54 0.98 10.93 -10.32
C TRP A 54 1.98 11.74 -11.15
N VAL A 55 2.93 11.06 -11.80
CA VAL A 55 3.89 11.70 -12.71
C VAL A 55 3.18 12.44 -13.82
N ASN A 56 2.26 11.78 -14.52
CA ASN A 56 1.47 12.38 -15.58
C ASN A 56 0.68 13.60 -15.10
N GLU A 57 0.10 13.50 -13.91
CA GLU A 57 -0.68 14.58 -13.33
C GLU A 57 0.19 15.78 -12.91
N VAL A 58 1.42 15.56 -12.42
CA VAL A 58 2.36 16.64 -12.09
C VAL A 58 2.67 17.45 -13.37
N PHE A 59 3.07 16.79 -14.44
CA PHE A 59 3.36 17.48 -15.69
C PHE A 59 2.12 18.17 -16.26
N ARG A 60 0.97 17.52 -16.22
CA ARG A 60 -0.30 18.11 -16.67
C ARG A 60 -0.67 19.38 -15.90
N GLN A 61 -0.46 19.42 -14.57
CA GLN A 61 -0.79 20.60 -13.76
C GLN A 61 0.21 21.75 -13.95
N VAL A 62 1.48 21.44 -14.22
CA VAL A 62 2.50 22.48 -14.47
C VAL A 62 2.37 23.02 -15.88
N ASP A 63 2.32 22.14 -16.89
CA ASP A 63 2.20 22.54 -18.29
C ASP A 63 1.67 21.36 -19.13
N PRO A 64 0.41 21.40 -19.58
CA PRO A 64 -0.18 20.31 -20.36
C PRO A 64 0.39 20.16 -21.78
N SER A 65 1.27 21.06 -22.22
CA SER A 65 1.96 20.94 -23.52
C SER A 65 3.17 20.01 -23.49
N ILE A 66 3.60 19.55 -22.30
CA ILE A 66 4.67 18.57 -22.16
C ILE A 66 4.19 17.20 -22.62
N ASP A 67 4.87 16.63 -23.60
CA ASP A 67 4.65 15.27 -24.07
C ASP A 67 5.47 14.27 -23.23
N ILE A 68 4.83 13.17 -22.81
CA ILE A 68 5.44 12.11 -21.98
C ILE A 68 5.32 10.78 -22.72
N VAL A 69 6.44 10.16 -23.02
CA VAL A 69 6.50 8.85 -23.66
C VAL A 69 7.05 7.82 -22.68
N TRP A 70 6.18 7.02 -22.08
CA TRP A 70 6.58 5.93 -21.20
C TRP A 70 7.21 4.78 -21.97
N ARG A 71 8.35 4.27 -21.47
CA ARG A 71 9.08 3.10 -22.00
C ARG A 71 8.83 1.85 -21.18
N VAL A 72 8.18 1.98 -20.04
CA VAL A 72 7.82 0.91 -19.11
C VAL A 72 6.34 1.04 -18.73
N THR A 73 5.78 -0.03 -18.18
CA THR A 73 4.39 -0.07 -17.70
C THR A 73 4.32 -0.13 -16.18
N GLU A 74 3.18 0.28 -15.60
CA GLU A 74 2.90 0.09 -14.18
C GLU A 74 3.04 -1.39 -13.78
N GLY A 75 3.76 -1.65 -12.69
CA GLY A 75 4.02 -2.98 -12.17
C GLY A 75 5.18 -3.71 -12.87
N GLN A 76 5.78 -3.14 -13.90
CA GLN A 76 6.94 -3.75 -14.54
C GLN A 76 8.15 -3.71 -13.61
N SER A 77 8.77 -4.87 -13.38
CA SER A 77 10.09 -4.95 -12.76
C SER A 77 11.17 -4.63 -13.78
N VAL A 78 12.04 -3.69 -13.45
CA VAL A 78 13.10 -3.19 -14.33
C VAL A 78 14.45 -3.31 -13.66
N LEU A 79 15.51 -3.40 -14.47
CA LEU A 79 16.89 -3.40 -14.01
C LEU A 79 17.41 -1.96 -13.86
N GLN A 80 18.52 -1.83 -13.14
CA GLN A 80 19.28 -0.58 -13.09
C GLN A 80 19.56 -0.01 -14.50
N ASP A 81 19.57 1.30 -14.60
CA ASP A 81 19.82 2.09 -15.82
C ASP A 81 18.78 1.92 -16.96
N THR A 82 17.62 1.30 -16.65
CA THR A 82 16.51 1.26 -17.61
C THR A 82 15.89 2.65 -17.78
N THR A 83 15.64 3.04 -19.02
CA THR A 83 14.85 4.24 -19.34
C THR A 83 13.39 4.02 -18.99
N LEU A 84 12.83 4.90 -18.14
CA LEU A 84 11.45 4.82 -17.66
C LEU A 84 10.50 5.60 -18.58
N PHE A 85 10.84 6.84 -18.87
CA PHE A 85 10.07 7.68 -19.79
C PHE A 85 10.94 8.83 -20.35
N GLU A 86 10.47 9.42 -21.41
CA GLU A 86 11.04 10.58 -22.07
C GLU A 86 10.05 11.73 -22.06
N LEU A 87 10.58 12.96 -22.01
CA LEU A 87 9.81 14.21 -21.99
C LEU A 87 10.23 15.08 -23.17
N THR A 88 9.27 15.77 -23.76
CA THR A 88 9.52 16.82 -24.74
C THR A 88 8.58 18.01 -24.47
N GLY A 89 9.11 19.22 -24.38
CA GLY A 89 8.30 20.39 -24.11
C GLY A 89 9.11 21.63 -23.69
N PRO A 90 8.45 22.67 -23.15
CA PRO A 90 9.12 23.87 -22.68
C PRO A 90 10.12 23.54 -21.56
N ALA A 91 11.38 23.98 -21.72
CA ALA A 91 12.47 23.64 -20.80
C ALA A 91 12.21 24.09 -19.37
N ALA A 92 11.67 25.29 -19.19
CA ALA A 92 11.32 25.83 -17.88
C ALA A 92 10.27 24.95 -17.18
N SER A 93 9.20 24.59 -17.88
CA SER A 93 8.12 23.77 -17.34
C SER A 93 8.57 22.36 -16.95
N ILE A 94 9.45 21.74 -17.79
CA ILE A 94 10.01 20.42 -17.47
C ILE A 94 10.82 20.48 -16.17
N LEU A 95 11.70 21.47 -16.01
CA LEU A 95 12.54 21.63 -14.82
C LEU A 95 11.72 21.94 -13.57
N THR A 96 10.69 22.76 -13.69
CA THR A 96 9.76 23.08 -12.61
C THR A 96 8.99 21.84 -12.10
N ALA A 97 8.57 20.96 -13.01
CA ALA A 97 7.78 19.78 -12.67
C ALA A 97 8.61 18.58 -12.15
N GLU A 98 9.89 18.49 -12.59
CA GLU A 98 10.73 17.30 -12.46
C GLU A 98 10.80 16.78 -11.03
N ARG A 99 11.11 17.64 -10.06
CA ARG A 99 11.34 17.20 -8.68
C ARG A 99 10.11 16.56 -8.06
N SER A 100 8.97 17.19 -8.16
CA SER A 100 7.70 16.67 -7.67
C SER A 100 7.31 15.35 -8.36
N ALA A 101 7.48 15.27 -9.69
CA ALA A 101 7.21 14.05 -10.45
C ALA A 101 8.11 12.88 -9.99
N LEU A 102 9.41 13.12 -9.85
CA LEU A 102 10.38 12.11 -9.40
C LEU A 102 10.13 11.69 -7.93
N ASN A 103 9.71 12.61 -7.07
CA ASN A 103 9.38 12.28 -5.67
C ASN A 103 8.21 11.28 -5.60
N PHE A 104 7.14 11.49 -6.36
CA PHE A 104 6.05 10.51 -6.45
C PHE A 104 6.53 9.17 -7.01
N LEU A 105 7.24 9.20 -8.14
CA LEU A 105 7.70 7.99 -8.81
C LEU A 105 8.58 7.12 -7.90
N GLN A 106 9.60 7.71 -7.26
CA GLN A 106 10.51 6.95 -6.40
C GLN A 106 9.83 6.44 -5.12
N THR A 107 8.96 7.25 -4.49
CA THR A 107 8.24 6.84 -3.27
C THR A 107 7.29 5.67 -3.56
N LEU A 108 6.53 5.75 -4.65
CA LEU A 108 5.57 4.71 -5.01
C LEU A 108 6.25 3.46 -5.57
N SER A 109 7.32 3.63 -6.36
CA SER A 109 8.11 2.49 -6.84
C SER A 109 8.85 1.79 -5.70
N ALA A 110 9.33 2.50 -4.68
CA ALA A 110 9.92 1.89 -3.48
C ALA A 110 8.88 1.02 -2.74
N THR A 111 7.67 1.54 -2.55
CA THR A 111 6.55 0.79 -1.96
C THR A 111 6.18 -0.44 -2.80
N ALA A 112 6.07 -0.29 -4.12
CA ALA A 112 5.75 -1.40 -5.03
C ALA A 112 6.86 -2.46 -5.05
N THR A 113 8.12 -2.04 -5.02
CA THR A 113 9.29 -2.94 -4.97
C THR A 113 9.30 -3.76 -3.68
N ALA A 114 9.04 -3.10 -2.53
CA ALA A 114 8.92 -3.80 -1.26
C ALA A 114 7.74 -4.79 -1.27
N ALA A 115 6.58 -4.38 -1.79
CA ALA A 115 5.41 -5.25 -1.91
C ALA A 115 5.67 -6.45 -2.84
N HIS A 116 6.35 -6.23 -3.97
CA HIS A 116 6.72 -7.29 -4.90
C HIS A 116 7.67 -8.31 -4.26
N ARG A 117 8.68 -7.84 -3.52
CA ARG A 117 9.58 -8.71 -2.76
C ARG A 117 8.81 -9.61 -1.80
N TYR A 118 7.92 -9.03 -0.97
CA TYR A 118 7.16 -9.81 0.02
C TYR A 118 6.14 -10.75 -0.65
N ALA A 119 5.44 -10.30 -1.69
CA ALA A 119 4.51 -11.14 -2.44
C ALA A 119 5.22 -12.36 -3.08
N SER A 120 6.44 -12.18 -3.60
CA SER A 120 7.23 -13.27 -4.18
C SER A 120 7.65 -14.32 -3.15
N LEU A 121 7.78 -13.98 -1.87
CA LEU A 121 8.12 -14.94 -0.81
C LEU A 121 7.02 -15.97 -0.54
N VAL A 122 5.78 -15.65 -0.89
CA VAL A 122 4.60 -16.50 -0.68
C VAL A 122 4.02 -17.04 -1.99
N GLU A 123 4.76 -16.92 -3.11
CA GLU A 123 4.34 -17.42 -4.40
C GLU A 123 4.10 -18.93 -4.34
N GLY A 124 2.96 -19.38 -4.86
CA GLY A 124 2.53 -20.79 -4.80
C GLY A 124 1.82 -21.19 -3.50
N ALA A 125 1.84 -20.37 -2.45
CA ALA A 125 1.03 -20.57 -1.25
C ALA A 125 -0.37 -19.93 -1.42
N LYS A 126 -1.33 -20.34 -0.58
CA LYS A 126 -2.64 -19.65 -0.51
C LYS A 126 -2.55 -18.29 0.17
N THR A 127 -1.50 -18.07 0.92
CA THR A 127 -1.27 -16.87 1.75
C THR A 127 -1.07 -15.64 0.89
N GLN A 128 -1.67 -14.51 1.28
CA GLN A 128 -1.46 -13.22 0.65
C GLN A 128 -0.81 -12.24 1.63
N ILE A 129 0.04 -11.36 1.11
CA ILE A 129 0.66 -10.29 1.88
C ILE A 129 -0.27 -9.08 1.92
N LEU A 130 -0.57 -8.57 3.12
CA LEU A 130 -1.37 -7.37 3.34
C LEU A 130 -0.50 -6.18 3.75
N ASP A 131 -0.88 -5.00 3.29
CA ASP A 131 -0.42 -3.75 3.89
C ASP A 131 -1.14 -3.45 5.22
N THR A 132 -0.84 -2.29 5.79
CA THR A 132 -1.47 -1.81 7.02
C THR A 132 -1.91 -0.35 6.87
N ARG A 133 -2.37 0.27 7.98
CA ARG A 133 -2.59 1.72 8.06
C ARG A 133 -1.34 2.51 8.47
N LYS A 134 -0.18 1.86 8.63
CA LYS A 134 1.12 2.50 8.90
C LYS A 134 1.69 3.06 7.58
N THR A 135 1.10 4.16 7.10
CA THR A 135 1.42 4.82 5.83
C THR A 135 1.92 6.24 6.07
N LEU A 136 2.62 6.80 5.09
CA LEU A 136 2.96 8.22 5.09
C LEU A 136 1.68 9.07 5.18
N PRO A 137 1.63 10.08 6.06
CA PRO A 137 0.48 10.96 6.18
C PRO A 137 0.13 11.61 4.81
N GLY A 138 -1.15 11.58 4.47
CA GLY A 138 -1.63 12.12 3.19
C GLY A 138 -1.37 11.26 1.95
N MET A 139 -0.57 10.17 2.04
CA MET A 139 -0.18 9.32 0.91
C MET A 139 -0.81 7.92 0.94
N ARG A 140 -1.79 7.68 1.82
CA ARG A 140 -2.31 6.31 2.03
C ARG A 140 -2.87 5.67 0.78
N LEU A 141 -3.70 6.37 0.01
CA LEU A 141 -4.27 5.79 -1.21
C LEU A 141 -3.19 5.49 -2.24
N ALA A 142 -2.22 6.38 -2.39
CA ALA A 142 -1.09 6.21 -3.30
C ALA A 142 -0.21 5.01 -2.90
N GLN A 143 0.13 4.88 -1.62
CA GLN A 143 0.92 3.74 -1.15
C GLN A 143 0.14 2.43 -1.24
N LYS A 144 -1.16 2.42 -0.90
CA LYS A 144 -2.00 1.22 -1.07
C LYS A 144 -2.18 0.83 -2.54
N TYR A 145 -2.25 1.81 -3.44
CA TYR A 145 -2.16 1.57 -4.87
C TYR A 145 -0.83 0.88 -5.24
N ALA A 146 0.30 1.43 -4.78
CA ALA A 146 1.62 0.88 -5.06
C ALA A 146 1.80 -0.55 -4.51
N VAL A 147 1.24 -0.87 -3.33
CA VAL A 147 1.21 -2.23 -2.79
C VAL A 147 0.49 -3.19 -3.75
N ARG A 148 -0.67 -2.79 -4.29
CA ARG A 148 -1.41 -3.58 -5.29
C ARG A 148 -0.61 -3.77 -6.58
N ILE A 149 0.06 -2.73 -7.03
CA ILE A 149 0.94 -2.77 -8.20
C ILE A 149 2.09 -3.75 -8.00
N GLY A 150 2.66 -3.81 -6.80
CA GLY A 150 3.71 -4.76 -6.43
C GLY A 150 3.23 -6.20 -6.18
N GLY A 151 1.92 -6.49 -6.31
CA GLY A 151 1.38 -7.85 -6.14
C GLY A 151 0.89 -8.15 -4.71
N GLY A 152 0.98 -7.20 -3.78
CA GLY A 152 0.38 -7.31 -2.47
C GLY A 152 -1.14 -7.08 -2.48
N SER A 153 -1.77 -7.27 -1.34
CA SER A 153 -3.18 -6.99 -1.10
C SER A 153 -3.35 -5.89 -0.05
N ASN A 154 -4.50 -5.23 -0.04
CA ASN A 154 -4.73 -4.17 0.92
C ASN A 154 -5.59 -4.68 2.10
N HIS A 155 -5.16 -4.38 3.30
CA HIS A 155 -6.00 -4.32 4.48
C HIS A 155 -6.92 -3.09 4.39
N ARG A 156 -7.84 -2.91 5.36
CA ARG A 156 -8.76 -1.76 5.40
C ARG A 156 -8.05 -0.44 5.09
N ILE A 157 -8.74 0.42 4.36
CA ILE A 157 -8.22 1.73 3.93
C ILE A 157 -8.20 2.72 5.08
N GLY A 158 -9.25 2.70 5.90
CA GLY A 158 -9.42 3.65 6.99
C GLY A 158 -10.11 3.05 8.20
N LEU A 159 -10.77 3.90 8.97
CA LEU A 159 -11.60 3.49 10.10
C LEU A 159 -13.06 3.27 9.71
N PHE A 160 -13.38 3.46 8.44
CA PHE A 160 -14.75 3.56 7.91
C PHE A 160 -15.15 2.37 7.03
N ASP A 161 -14.23 1.53 6.57
CA ASP A 161 -14.47 0.50 5.55
C ASP A 161 -14.42 -0.94 6.08
N ALA A 162 -13.94 -1.16 7.29
CA ALA A 162 -14.03 -2.44 8.00
C ALA A 162 -13.84 -2.25 9.51
N PHE A 163 -14.47 -3.12 10.30
CA PHE A 163 -14.15 -3.26 11.71
C PHE A 163 -12.80 -3.98 11.88
N LEU A 164 -11.99 -3.50 12.82
CA LEU A 164 -10.87 -4.23 13.42
C LEU A 164 -10.97 -4.01 14.92
N ILE A 165 -11.52 -5.00 15.58
CA ILE A 165 -11.72 -5.03 17.03
C ILE A 165 -10.41 -5.44 17.68
N LYS A 166 -9.94 -4.66 18.65
CA LYS A 166 -8.70 -4.87 19.38
C LYS A 166 -8.96 -4.98 20.87
N GLU A 167 -7.95 -5.40 21.65
CA GLU A 167 -8.01 -5.56 23.10
C GLU A 167 -8.84 -4.46 23.79
N ASN A 168 -8.53 -3.18 23.57
CA ASN A 168 -9.25 -2.08 24.19
C ASN A 168 -10.74 -2.01 23.82
N HIS A 169 -11.11 -2.44 22.61
CA HIS A 169 -12.51 -2.52 22.19
C HIS A 169 -13.23 -3.70 22.86
N ILE A 170 -12.53 -4.84 23.02
CA ILE A 170 -13.04 -6.04 23.69
C ILE A 170 -13.35 -5.71 25.15
N VAL A 171 -12.40 -5.10 25.86
CA VAL A 171 -12.58 -4.68 27.25
C VAL A 171 -13.75 -3.70 27.38
N ALA A 172 -13.82 -2.68 26.55
CA ALA A 172 -14.89 -1.68 26.58
C ALA A 172 -16.27 -2.26 26.23
N ALA A 173 -16.31 -3.33 25.44
CA ALA A 173 -17.56 -4.00 25.07
C ALA A 173 -18.04 -5.02 26.14
N GLY A 174 -17.13 -5.49 27.01
CA GLY A 174 -17.41 -6.50 28.02
C GLY A 174 -17.12 -7.95 27.58
N GLY A 175 -16.30 -8.12 26.53
CA GLY A 175 -15.84 -9.41 25.98
C GLY A 175 -15.93 -9.51 24.48
N ILE A 176 -15.33 -10.57 23.93
CA ILE A 176 -15.22 -10.83 22.48
C ILE A 176 -16.60 -10.98 21.84
N ALA A 177 -17.46 -11.82 22.38
CA ALA A 177 -18.79 -12.06 21.83
C ALA A 177 -19.65 -10.78 21.83
N GLN A 178 -19.57 -9.97 22.88
CA GLN A 178 -20.28 -8.69 22.99
C GLN A 178 -19.75 -7.66 21.99
N ALA A 179 -18.43 -7.60 21.80
CA ALA A 179 -17.80 -6.70 20.83
C ALA A 179 -18.23 -7.02 19.39
N ILE A 180 -18.21 -8.30 19.02
CA ILE A 180 -18.66 -8.79 17.71
C ILE A 180 -20.15 -8.51 17.50
N ALA A 181 -21.00 -8.82 18.49
CA ALA A 181 -22.43 -8.57 18.42
C ALA A 181 -22.77 -7.07 18.22
N ARG A 182 -22.07 -6.18 18.96
CA ARG A 182 -22.24 -4.73 18.81
C ARG A 182 -21.79 -4.23 17.42
N ALA A 183 -20.66 -4.74 16.90
CA ALA A 183 -20.19 -4.37 15.57
C ALA A 183 -21.18 -4.81 14.48
N ARG A 184 -21.69 -6.03 14.54
CA ARG A 184 -22.72 -6.52 13.60
C ARG A 184 -24.02 -5.73 13.68
N ALA A 185 -24.44 -5.34 14.90
CA ALA A 185 -25.63 -4.52 15.10
C ALA A 185 -25.44 -3.09 14.55
N ALA A 186 -24.22 -2.53 14.66
CA ALA A 186 -23.90 -1.20 14.17
C ALA A 186 -23.85 -1.13 12.63
N ASN A 187 -23.21 -2.10 11.98
CA ASN A 187 -23.18 -2.20 10.52
C ASN A 187 -22.97 -3.66 10.07
N PRO A 188 -24.02 -4.39 9.73
CA PRO A 188 -23.94 -5.81 9.36
C PRO A 188 -23.25 -6.07 8.03
N SER A 189 -23.09 -5.05 7.16
CA SER A 189 -22.52 -5.18 5.83
C SER A 189 -20.99 -4.98 5.79
N LEU A 190 -20.41 -4.38 6.83
CA LEU A 190 -18.98 -4.19 6.89
C LEU A 190 -18.27 -5.48 7.30
N LYS A 191 -17.11 -5.72 6.66
CA LYS A 191 -16.19 -6.77 7.09
C LYS A 191 -15.82 -6.57 8.56
N LEU A 192 -15.86 -7.66 9.32
CA LEU A 192 -15.55 -7.67 10.74
C LEU A 192 -14.36 -8.56 11.01
N GLU A 193 -13.33 -7.95 11.51
CA GLU A 193 -12.11 -8.58 11.98
C GLU A 193 -11.91 -8.33 13.47
N ILE A 194 -11.38 -9.33 14.16
CA ILE A 194 -11.01 -9.25 15.57
C ILE A 194 -9.59 -9.74 15.78
N GLU A 195 -8.82 -9.03 16.57
CA GLU A 195 -7.47 -9.37 17.00
C GLU A 195 -7.54 -10.18 18.29
N VAL A 196 -6.81 -11.29 18.35
CA VAL A 196 -6.71 -12.19 19.49
C VAL A 196 -5.25 -12.51 19.79
N GLU A 197 -4.93 -12.72 21.07
CA GLU A 197 -3.57 -12.94 21.57
C GLU A 197 -3.37 -14.35 22.20
N SER A 198 -4.42 -15.16 22.26
CA SER A 198 -4.39 -16.51 22.84
C SER A 198 -5.30 -17.49 22.13
N LEU A 199 -5.07 -18.80 22.33
CA LEU A 199 -5.92 -19.86 21.81
C LEU A 199 -7.31 -19.87 22.48
N ASP A 200 -7.43 -19.41 23.71
CA ASP A 200 -8.72 -19.31 24.42
C ASP A 200 -9.56 -18.19 23.77
N GLU A 201 -8.97 -17.01 23.53
CA GLU A 201 -9.62 -15.92 22.80
C GLU A 201 -9.98 -16.31 21.36
N LEU A 202 -9.10 -17.07 20.68
CA LEU A 202 -9.39 -17.62 19.36
C LEU A 202 -10.64 -18.49 19.38
N SER A 203 -10.77 -19.38 20.38
CA SER A 203 -11.94 -20.26 20.54
C SER A 203 -13.23 -19.45 20.73
N GLU A 204 -13.18 -18.41 21.57
CA GLU A 204 -14.31 -17.51 21.79
C GLU A 204 -14.66 -16.71 20.51
N ALA A 205 -13.66 -16.21 19.79
CA ALA A 205 -13.86 -15.49 18.54
C ALA A 205 -14.47 -16.39 17.46
N ILE A 206 -14.01 -17.64 17.31
CA ILE A 206 -14.58 -18.61 16.37
C ILE A 206 -16.07 -18.85 16.68
N ALA A 207 -16.42 -19.01 17.94
CA ALA A 207 -17.82 -19.21 18.36
C ALA A 207 -18.71 -18.01 18.03
N ALA A 208 -18.16 -16.79 18.04
CA ALA A 208 -18.87 -15.55 17.72
C ALA A 208 -18.90 -15.20 16.21
N GLN A 209 -18.25 -15.98 15.34
CA GLN A 209 -18.31 -15.94 13.88
C GLN A 209 -17.98 -14.57 13.24
N PRO A 210 -16.79 -13.99 13.45
CA PRO A 210 -16.31 -12.87 12.66
C PRO A 210 -15.99 -13.31 11.22
N ASP A 211 -15.72 -12.35 10.32
CA ASP A 211 -15.26 -12.69 8.97
C ASP A 211 -13.76 -13.06 8.97
N TRP A 212 -12.97 -12.35 9.79
CA TRP A 212 -11.53 -12.54 9.94
C TRP A 212 -11.13 -12.55 11.40
N ILE A 213 -10.05 -13.29 11.69
CA ILE A 213 -9.38 -13.27 12.99
C ILE A 213 -7.90 -12.98 12.74
N MET A 214 -7.39 -11.93 13.40
CA MET A 214 -5.97 -11.60 13.41
C MET A 214 -5.33 -12.26 14.63
N LEU A 215 -4.29 -13.04 14.39
CA LEU A 215 -3.47 -13.71 15.39
C LEU A 215 -2.27 -12.82 15.68
N ASP A 216 -2.24 -12.15 16.83
CA ASP A 216 -1.17 -11.24 17.20
C ASP A 216 -0.13 -11.94 18.07
N ASN A 217 1.13 -11.93 17.61
CA ASN A 217 2.29 -12.52 18.30
C ASN A 217 2.16 -14.02 18.69
N PHE A 218 1.45 -14.82 17.89
CA PHE A 218 1.36 -16.28 18.10
C PHE A 218 2.69 -16.96 17.74
N ASP A 219 3.10 -17.94 18.54
CA ASP A 219 4.19 -18.85 18.18
C ASP A 219 3.74 -19.91 17.15
N ASP A 220 4.67 -20.65 16.58
CA ASP A 220 4.39 -21.65 15.53
C ASP A 220 3.44 -22.75 15.99
N ALA A 221 3.58 -23.21 17.23
CA ALA A 221 2.71 -24.26 17.77
C ALA A 221 1.27 -23.78 17.93
N SER A 222 1.10 -22.55 18.34
CA SER A 222 -0.20 -21.89 18.43
C SER A 222 -0.79 -21.58 17.05
N LEU A 223 0.03 -21.14 16.07
CA LEU A 223 -0.41 -20.93 14.69
C LEU A 223 -0.91 -22.24 14.04
N GLN A 224 -0.19 -23.36 14.23
CA GLN A 224 -0.64 -24.67 13.73
C GLN A 224 -2.00 -25.09 14.32
N LYS A 225 -2.19 -24.88 15.63
CA LYS A 225 -3.47 -25.17 16.30
C LYS A 225 -4.58 -24.25 15.79
N ALA A 226 -4.27 -22.95 15.63
CA ALA A 226 -5.23 -21.97 15.09
C ALA A 226 -5.70 -22.36 13.70
N VAL A 227 -4.78 -22.69 12.79
CA VAL A 227 -5.14 -23.14 11.43
C VAL A 227 -5.97 -24.41 11.44
N ALA A 228 -5.63 -25.39 12.31
CA ALA A 228 -6.35 -26.66 12.40
C ALA A 228 -7.77 -26.52 12.99
N SER A 229 -7.99 -25.56 13.89
CA SER A 229 -9.27 -25.39 14.61
C SER A 229 -10.22 -24.38 13.96
N THR A 230 -9.72 -23.49 13.07
CA THR A 230 -10.54 -22.43 12.48
C THR A 230 -11.31 -22.94 11.25
N PRO A 231 -12.64 -22.77 11.20
CA PRO A 231 -13.43 -23.11 10.03
C PRO A 231 -13.01 -22.31 8.79
N SER A 232 -13.07 -22.90 7.60
CA SER A 232 -12.69 -22.26 6.32
C SER A 232 -13.51 -21.01 5.97
N SER A 233 -14.66 -20.81 6.62
CA SER A 233 -15.50 -19.62 6.48
C SER A 233 -14.88 -18.38 7.17
N ILE A 234 -13.97 -18.56 8.12
CA ILE A 234 -13.26 -17.48 8.82
C ILE A 234 -11.84 -17.42 8.29
N LYS A 235 -11.37 -16.21 7.93
CA LYS A 235 -10.03 -15.99 7.45
C LYS A 235 -9.06 -15.72 8.59
N LEU A 236 -7.86 -16.30 8.50
CA LEU A 236 -6.79 -16.06 9.47
C LEU A 236 -5.74 -15.10 8.91
N GLU A 237 -5.50 -14.03 9.65
CA GLU A 237 -4.41 -13.09 9.43
C GLU A 237 -3.37 -13.24 10.53
N VAL A 238 -2.08 -13.22 10.20
CA VAL A 238 -0.98 -13.17 11.18
C VAL A 238 -0.38 -11.77 11.17
N SER A 239 -0.24 -11.21 12.37
CA SER A 239 0.41 -9.92 12.63
C SER A 239 1.39 -10.05 13.80
N GLY A 240 2.40 -9.18 13.84
CA GLY A 240 3.43 -9.21 14.89
C GLY A 240 4.52 -10.25 14.65
N GLY A 241 5.71 -10.03 15.25
CA GLY A 241 6.79 -10.99 15.24
C GLY A 241 7.42 -11.32 13.87
N ILE A 242 7.16 -10.52 12.83
CA ILE A 242 7.64 -10.75 11.46
C ILE A 242 8.79 -9.78 11.21
N GLU A 243 10.02 -10.28 11.27
CA GLU A 243 11.23 -9.48 11.13
C GLU A 243 12.03 -9.83 9.87
N THR A 244 11.95 -11.10 9.43
CA THR A 244 12.76 -11.63 8.34
C THR A 244 11.91 -12.22 7.21
N ASP A 245 12.52 -12.39 6.03
CA ASP A 245 11.90 -13.08 4.89
C ASP A 245 11.57 -14.55 5.21
N ASP A 246 12.40 -15.18 6.06
CA ASP A 246 12.20 -16.57 6.46
C ASP A 246 11.00 -16.72 7.42
N ASP A 247 10.69 -15.70 8.23
CA ASP A 247 9.46 -15.68 9.03
C ASP A 247 8.22 -15.72 8.12
N ILE A 248 8.23 -14.92 7.06
CA ILE A 248 7.11 -14.88 6.10
C ILE A 248 6.91 -16.24 5.44
N LYS A 249 7.99 -16.85 4.92
CA LYS A 249 7.92 -18.19 4.29
C LYS A 249 7.44 -19.26 5.27
N ARG A 250 7.98 -19.24 6.50
CA ARG A 250 7.62 -20.14 7.57
C ARG A 250 6.15 -20.03 7.93
N ILE A 251 5.65 -18.81 8.19
CA ILE A 251 4.25 -18.55 8.53
C ILE A 251 3.32 -18.95 7.36
N ALA A 252 3.69 -18.61 6.13
CA ALA A 252 2.90 -18.98 4.95
C ALA A 252 2.79 -20.51 4.80
N SER A 253 3.87 -21.26 5.13
CA SER A 253 3.86 -22.72 5.09
C SER A 253 2.88 -23.38 6.09
N LEU A 254 2.51 -22.67 7.15
CA LEU A 254 1.52 -23.12 8.13
C LEU A 254 0.08 -23.05 7.62
N GLY A 255 -0.15 -22.35 6.50
CA GLY A 255 -1.43 -22.33 5.81
C GLY A 255 -2.41 -21.28 6.32
N VAL A 256 -1.93 -20.14 6.81
CA VAL A 256 -2.74 -18.95 7.09
C VAL A 256 -3.20 -18.27 5.79
N ASP A 257 -4.28 -17.48 5.85
CA ASP A 257 -4.79 -16.80 4.65
C ASP A 257 -4.03 -15.51 4.36
N TYR A 258 -3.61 -14.78 5.39
CA TYR A 258 -2.98 -13.47 5.26
C TYR A 258 -1.82 -13.27 6.24
N ILE A 259 -0.86 -12.44 5.81
CA ILE A 259 0.24 -11.93 6.65
C ILE A 259 0.31 -10.42 6.45
N SER A 260 0.16 -9.65 7.53
CA SER A 260 0.28 -8.18 7.47
C SER A 260 1.71 -7.72 7.67
N VAL A 261 2.22 -6.90 6.73
CA VAL A 261 3.58 -6.37 6.76
C VAL A 261 3.55 -4.85 6.68
N GLY A 262 3.73 -4.18 7.83
CA GLY A 262 3.75 -2.72 7.89
C GLY A 262 5.01 -2.09 7.28
N ALA A 263 6.09 -2.84 7.11
CA ALA A 263 7.36 -2.34 6.58
C ALA A 263 7.29 -1.88 5.11
N MET A 264 6.27 -2.31 4.35
CA MET A 264 6.10 -1.89 2.95
C MET A 264 5.77 -0.41 2.79
N THR A 265 5.19 0.23 3.80
CA THR A 265 4.58 1.56 3.69
C THR A 265 5.03 2.56 4.76
N LYS A 266 5.97 2.20 5.64
CA LYS A 266 6.48 3.09 6.69
C LYS A 266 7.96 3.47 6.47
#